data_5c278305e953611e7294067c453bbba1
#
_entry.id   5c278305e953611e7294067c453bbba1
#
_cell.length_a   1.000
_cell.length_b   1.000
_cell.length_c   1.000
_cell.angle_alpha   90.00
_cell.angle_beta   90.00
_cell.angle_gamma   90.00
#
_symmetry.space_group_name_H-M   'P 1'
#
loop_
_entity.id
_entity.type
_entity.pdbx_description
1 polymer ?
#
loop_
_entity_poly.entity_id
_entity_poly.type
_entity_poly.pdbx_seq_one_letter_code
_entity_poly.pdbx_strand_id
1 'polypeptide(L)'
;HPTPEDNTEEAETSTENNETSTVVANAEGGSNQHPTKRPRIPILQEKSMSFRMGQTGVSYEKLFAPYMREAKEITVEDPYIRASWQIKNFMEFALMLINTRPVDDLKLNLFTNEEEDKIPDLIDKLDGIKDDLASYGIEFIYKFRDFHDRCIKTDTGWTITLGRGLDMFEKYSPYSIASSKQEMRKCKEFTATFMKTKNA
;
A
#
# COMPACT_ATOMS: atom_id res chain seq x y z
N HIS A 1 -58.47 -4.16 -5.85
CA HIS A 1 -58.92 -4.19 -7.27
C HIS A 1 -59.40 -2.83 -7.75
N PRO A 2 -59.14 -2.35 -8.96
CA PRO A 2 -58.47 -3.01 -10.09
C PRO A 2 -57.27 -2.22 -10.68
N THR A 3 -56.38 -2.90 -11.37
CA THR A 3 -55.61 -2.54 -12.57
C THR A 3 -56.52 -2.49 -13.80
N PRO A 4 -56.08 -2.22 -15.04
CA PRO A 4 -54.93 -1.57 -15.67
C PRO A 4 -55.32 -0.61 -16.82
N GLU A 5 -54.34 -0.13 -17.63
CA GLU A 5 -54.37 0.11 -19.10
C GLU A 5 -53.19 1.04 -19.44
N ASP A 6 -52.16 0.63 -20.09
CA ASP A 6 -51.86 0.31 -21.49
C ASP A 6 -52.21 1.45 -22.45
N ASN A 7 -51.21 2.05 -23.06
CA ASN A 7 -51.25 2.53 -24.44
C ASN A 7 -49.88 2.72 -25.06
N THR A 8 -49.64 1.88 -26.02
CA THR A 8 -48.67 1.84 -27.11
C THR A 8 -48.88 2.95 -28.14
N GLU A 9 -47.90 3.03 -29.05
CA GLU A 9 -47.88 3.61 -30.42
C GLU A 9 -47.14 4.96 -30.54
N GLU A 10 -46.33 5.24 -31.53
CA GLU A 10 -45.77 4.54 -32.69
C GLU A 10 -44.64 5.38 -33.25
N ALA A 11 -43.82 4.75 -34.06
CA ALA A 11 -42.70 5.24 -34.87
C ALA A 11 -43.12 6.25 -35.93
N GLU A 12 -42.15 7.09 -36.36
CA GLU A 12 -41.97 7.37 -37.80
C GLU A 12 -40.54 7.79 -38.16
N THR A 13 -40.10 7.15 -39.21
CA THR A 13 -38.92 7.25 -40.04
C THR A 13 -38.94 8.44 -40.99
N SER A 14 -37.75 8.99 -41.35
CA SER A 14 -37.41 9.52 -42.70
C SER A 14 -35.92 9.83 -42.78
N THR A 15 -35.16 9.05 -43.40
CA THR A 15 -34.57 8.98 -44.77
C THR A 15 -33.89 10.26 -45.30
N GLU A 16 -32.59 10.05 -45.61
CA GLU A 16 -31.74 10.46 -46.76
C GLU A 16 -31.51 11.94 -47.05
N ASN A 17 -30.22 12.35 -47.13
CA ASN A 17 -29.54 12.43 -48.44
C ASN A 17 -28.05 12.74 -48.30
N ASN A 18 -27.35 12.03 -49.09
CA ASN A 18 -26.00 12.04 -49.64
C ASN A 18 -25.56 13.41 -50.18
N GLU A 19 -24.30 13.80 -49.96
CA GLU A 19 -23.48 14.38 -50.98
C GLU A 19 -21.96 14.25 -50.68
N THR A 20 -21.32 13.59 -51.58
CA THR A 20 -19.90 13.35 -51.77
C THR A 20 -19.18 14.63 -52.16
N SER A 21 -18.09 14.99 -51.48
CA SER A 21 -17.07 15.83 -52.12
C SER A 21 -15.67 15.43 -51.67
N THR A 22 -15.00 14.83 -52.60
CA THR A 22 -13.57 14.45 -52.63
C THR A 22 -12.74 15.71 -52.79
N VAL A 23 -11.77 15.99 -51.89
CA VAL A 23 -10.58 16.78 -52.20
C VAL A 23 -9.35 16.12 -51.60
N VAL A 24 -8.36 16.00 -52.46
CA VAL A 24 -7.12 15.24 -52.40
C VAL A 24 -6.06 15.95 -51.54
N ALA A 25 -5.34 15.14 -50.77
CA ALA A 25 -3.93 15.20 -50.35
C ALA A 25 -3.20 16.54 -50.15
N ASN A 26 -2.62 16.71 -48.97
CA ASN A 26 -1.15 16.84 -48.93
C ASN A 26 -0.63 16.41 -47.53
N ALA A 27 0.33 15.50 -47.58
CA ALA A 27 1.10 15.03 -46.46
C ALA A 27 2.16 16.07 -46.11
N GLU A 28 2.18 16.52 -44.86
CA GLU A 28 3.44 16.91 -44.24
C GLU A 28 3.46 16.41 -42.80
N GLY A 29 4.43 15.53 -42.54
CA GLY A 29 4.65 14.91 -41.26
C GLY A 29 5.21 15.90 -40.27
N GLY A 30 4.44 16.19 -39.24
CA GLY A 30 4.88 16.82 -38.01
C GLY A 30 4.67 15.85 -36.87
N SER A 31 5.65 15.03 -36.58
CA SER A 31 5.64 14.19 -35.35
C SER A 31 5.84 15.08 -34.14
N ASN A 32 4.76 15.61 -33.61
CA ASN A 32 4.76 16.17 -32.27
C ASN A 32 4.89 15.03 -31.25
N GLN A 33 6.11 14.56 -31.06
CA GLN A 33 6.48 13.79 -29.91
C GLN A 33 6.44 14.74 -28.71
N HIS A 34 5.32 14.73 -27.97
CA HIS A 34 5.31 15.25 -26.61
C HIS A 34 6.41 14.52 -25.83
N PRO A 35 7.37 15.25 -25.23
CA PRO A 35 8.36 14.61 -24.39
C PRO A 35 7.62 13.96 -23.21
N THR A 36 7.56 12.65 -23.21
CA THR A 36 7.10 11.88 -22.05
C THR A 36 8.03 12.23 -20.89
N LYS A 37 7.57 13.08 -19.98
CA LYS A 37 8.29 13.38 -18.75
C LYS A 37 8.50 12.07 -18.03
N ARG A 38 9.73 11.55 -18.03
CA ARG A 38 10.10 10.41 -17.19
C ARG A 38 9.66 10.76 -15.76
N PRO A 39 8.97 9.86 -15.06
CA PRO A 39 8.58 10.11 -13.68
C PRO A 39 9.86 10.43 -12.89
N ARG A 40 9.92 11.60 -12.28
CA ARG A 40 11.06 11.97 -11.43
C ARG A 40 11.04 11.03 -10.23
N ILE A 41 12.06 10.21 -10.12
CA ILE A 41 12.27 9.40 -8.92
C ILE A 41 12.43 10.40 -7.76
N PRO A 42 11.58 10.37 -6.73
CA PRO A 42 11.69 11.28 -5.61
C PRO A 42 13.05 11.08 -4.93
N ILE A 43 13.79 12.16 -4.73
CA ILE A 43 15.04 12.12 -3.96
C ILE A 43 14.64 11.81 -2.51
N LEU A 44 15.04 10.64 -2.03
CA LEU A 44 14.78 10.23 -0.65
C LEU A 44 15.66 11.08 0.28
N GLN A 45 15.05 11.58 1.34
CA GLN A 45 15.72 12.44 2.33
C GLN A 45 15.59 11.88 3.73
N GLU A 46 16.63 12.07 4.53
CA GLU A 46 16.54 11.90 5.97
C GLU A 46 15.60 12.97 6.54
N LYS A 47 14.69 12.56 7.38
CA LYS A 47 13.69 13.46 7.98
C LYS A 47 13.06 12.86 9.22
N SER A 48 12.48 13.71 10.05
CA SER A 48 11.60 13.30 11.13
C SER A 48 10.24 13.95 10.91
N MET A 49 9.17 13.18 11.09
CA MET A 49 7.78 13.60 10.89
C MET A 49 6.98 13.27 12.15
N SER A 50 6.26 14.24 12.66
CA SER A 50 5.36 14.04 13.81
C SER A 50 3.90 14.12 13.34
N PHE A 51 3.11 13.20 13.82
CA PHE A 51 1.69 13.08 13.50
C PHE A 51 0.86 13.29 14.76
N ARG A 52 -0.22 14.04 14.63
CA ARG A 52 -1.10 14.37 15.76
C ARG A 52 -2.21 13.35 15.90
N MET A 53 -2.71 13.20 17.12
CA MET A 53 -3.92 12.44 17.41
C MET A 53 -5.08 12.93 16.52
N GLY A 54 -5.82 12.00 15.90
CA GLY A 54 -6.96 12.30 15.03
C GLY A 54 -6.62 12.79 13.63
N GLN A 55 -5.33 12.96 13.29
CA GLN A 55 -4.89 13.36 11.95
C GLN A 55 -5.26 12.28 10.93
N THR A 56 -5.72 12.69 9.72
CA THR A 56 -6.01 11.82 8.57
C THR A 56 -5.06 12.11 7.42
N GLY A 57 -5.20 11.39 6.31
CA GLY A 57 -4.37 11.58 5.11
C GLY A 57 -3.05 10.81 5.15
N VAL A 58 -2.86 9.94 6.14
CA VAL A 58 -1.66 9.10 6.35
C VAL A 58 -1.93 7.68 5.86
N SER A 59 -0.94 7.07 5.20
CA SER A 59 -0.97 5.65 4.83
C SER A 59 0.44 5.08 4.80
N TYR A 60 0.56 3.76 4.89
CA TYR A 60 1.84 3.07 4.73
C TYR A 60 2.46 3.36 3.37
N GLU A 61 1.63 3.43 2.32
CA GLU A 61 2.08 3.75 0.98
C GLU A 61 2.78 5.11 0.92
N LYS A 62 2.15 6.17 1.45
CA LYS A 62 2.74 7.51 1.46
C LYS A 62 4.00 7.62 2.30
N LEU A 63 4.05 6.88 3.42
CA LEU A 63 5.18 6.95 4.35
C LEU A 63 6.34 6.09 3.87
N PHE A 64 6.09 4.86 3.47
CA PHE A 64 7.12 3.83 3.35
C PHE A 64 7.44 3.43 1.91
N ALA A 65 6.45 3.42 0.99
CA ALA A 65 6.67 2.90 -0.36
C ALA A 65 7.87 3.56 -1.09
N PRO A 66 8.13 4.88 -0.98
CA PRO A 66 9.30 5.47 -1.62
C PRO A 66 10.63 4.87 -1.16
N TYR A 67 10.74 4.50 0.12
CA TYR A 67 11.96 3.95 0.73
C TYR A 67 12.13 2.45 0.50
N MET A 68 11.02 1.75 0.15
CA MET A 68 11.00 0.30 -0.05
C MET A 68 11.22 -0.11 -1.52
N ARG A 69 11.07 0.83 -2.45
CA ARG A 69 11.00 0.53 -3.89
C ARG A 69 12.19 -0.27 -4.41
N GLU A 70 13.40 0.09 -4.04
CA GLU A 70 14.64 -0.51 -4.54
C GLU A 70 15.19 -1.60 -3.59
N ALA A 71 14.55 -1.82 -2.45
CA ALA A 71 15.03 -2.78 -1.47
C ALA A 71 14.70 -4.22 -1.90
N LYS A 72 15.64 -5.14 -1.79
CA LYS A 72 15.45 -6.59 -1.97
C LYS A 72 15.24 -7.30 -0.65
N GLU A 73 15.69 -6.72 0.43
CA GLU A 73 15.46 -7.23 1.78
C GLU A 73 14.90 -6.11 2.67
N ILE A 74 13.78 -6.38 3.31
CA ILE A 74 13.09 -5.48 4.23
C ILE A 74 12.91 -6.22 5.55
N THR A 75 13.31 -5.57 6.64
CA THR A 75 13.16 -6.12 7.99
C THR A 75 12.26 -5.20 8.81
N VAL A 76 11.17 -5.74 9.31
CA VAL A 76 10.28 -5.10 10.29
C VAL A 76 10.66 -5.62 11.67
N GLU A 77 11.06 -4.71 12.55
CA GLU A 77 11.29 -4.97 13.97
C GLU A 77 10.16 -4.30 14.76
N ASP A 78 9.25 -5.08 15.29
CA ASP A 78 8.14 -4.60 16.13
C ASP A 78 7.79 -5.67 17.18
N PRO A 79 8.15 -5.45 18.46
CA PRO A 79 7.95 -6.43 19.54
C PRO A 79 6.48 -6.71 19.86
N TYR A 80 5.56 -5.95 19.29
CA TYR A 80 4.14 -6.00 19.63
C TYR A 80 3.26 -6.62 18.54
N ILE A 81 3.80 -7.20 17.48
CA ILE A 81 2.99 -7.88 16.45
C ILE A 81 2.57 -9.27 16.97
N ARG A 82 1.50 -9.30 17.77
CA ARG A 82 0.99 -10.48 18.48
C ARG A 82 -0.54 -10.57 18.43
N ALA A 83 -1.23 -9.48 18.68
CA ALA A 83 -2.68 -9.44 18.64
C ALA A 83 -3.22 -9.37 17.20
N SER A 84 -4.43 -9.86 16.96
CA SER A 84 -5.01 -9.95 15.61
C SER A 84 -5.01 -8.61 14.83
N TRP A 85 -5.24 -7.48 15.51
CA TRP A 85 -5.19 -6.16 14.84
C TRP A 85 -3.76 -5.74 14.46
N GLN A 86 -2.74 -6.13 15.25
CA GLN A 86 -1.33 -5.85 14.95
C GLN A 86 -0.85 -6.70 13.79
N ILE A 87 -1.25 -7.97 13.76
CA ILE A 87 -1.01 -8.88 12.62
C ILE A 87 -1.68 -8.32 11.36
N LYS A 88 -2.92 -7.81 11.47
CA LYS A 88 -3.60 -7.15 10.35
C LYS A 88 -2.83 -5.92 9.85
N ASN A 89 -2.29 -5.10 10.74
CA ASN A 89 -1.44 -3.97 10.35
C ASN A 89 -0.19 -4.43 9.58
N PHE A 90 0.42 -5.55 9.99
CA PHE A 90 1.53 -6.15 9.26
C PHE A 90 1.10 -6.67 7.87
N MET A 91 -0.05 -7.33 7.78
CA MET A 91 -0.61 -7.76 6.48
C MET A 91 -0.89 -6.56 5.56
N GLU A 92 -1.41 -5.46 6.08
CA GLU A 92 -1.63 -4.23 5.31
C GLU A 92 -0.30 -3.60 4.84
N PHE A 93 0.77 -3.72 5.64
CA PHE A 93 2.11 -3.32 5.23
C PHE A 93 2.65 -4.22 4.11
N ALA A 94 2.49 -5.53 4.22
CA ALA A 94 2.88 -6.47 3.17
C ALA A 94 2.08 -6.25 1.87
N LEU A 95 0.78 -5.99 1.98
CA LEU A 95 -0.07 -5.63 0.83
C LEU A 95 0.42 -4.35 0.15
N MET A 96 0.86 -3.35 0.91
CA MET A 96 1.47 -2.13 0.34
C MET A 96 2.72 -2.48 -0.46
N LEU A 97 3.57 -3.39 0.01
CA LEU A 97 4.76 -3.83 -0.73
C LEU A 97 4.38 -4.50 -2.06
N ILE A 98 3.37 -5.38 -2.05
CA ILE A 98 2.86 -6.04 -3.26
C ILE A 98 2.37 -5.01 -4.29
N ASN A 99 1.64 -3.99 -3.84
CA ASN A 99 0.99 -3.01 -4.73
C ASN A 99 1.93 -1.93 -5.27
N THR A 100 3.05 -1.66 -4.61
CA THR A 100 3.85 -0.44 -4.90
C THR A 100 5.22 -0.71 -5.49
N ARG A 101 5.62 -1.98 -5.63
CA ARG A 101 6.94 -2.36 -6.13
C ARG A 101 6.92 -3.74 -6.80
N PRO A 102 7.91 -4.08 -7.65
CA PRO A 102 8.18 -5.46 -8.03
C PRO A 102 8.48 -6.30 -6.78
N VAL A 103 7.89 -7.48 -6.66
CA VAL A 103 8.09 -8.38 -5.51
C VAL A 103 9.00 -9.56 -5.83
N ASP A 104 9.40 -9.72 -7.08
CA ASP A 104 10.34 -10.75 -7.49
C ASP A 104 11.62 -10.61 -6.66
N ASP A 105 12.03 -11.71 -6.02
CA ASP A 105 13.19 -11.78 -5.11
C ASP A 105 13.10 -10.87 -3.86
N LEU A 106 11.89 -10.48 -3.43
CA LEU A 106 11.73 -9.75 -2.17
C LEU A 106 11.81 -10.70 -0.98
N LYS A 107 12.71 -10.38 -0.05
CA LYS A 107 12.77 -11.00 1.27
C LYS A 107 12.19 -10.06 2.32
N LEU A 108 11.15 -10.49 3.01
CA LEU A 108 10.51 -9.79 4.11
C LEU A 108 10.79 -10.51 5.43
N ASN A 109 11.46 -9.83 6.34
CA ASN A 109 11.72 -10.36 7.68
C ASN A 109 10.83 -9.65 8.71
N LEU A 110 10.30 -10.42 9.64
CA LEU A 110 9.60 -9.93 10.82
C LEU A 110 10.34 -10.41 12.08
N PHE A 111 10.77 -9.47 12.93
CA PHE A 111 11.19 -9.79 14.29
C PHE A 111 10.15 -9.23 15.26
N THR A 112 9.65 -10.10 16.12
CA THR A 112 8.67 -9.74 17.15
C THR A 112 8.99 -10.49 18.44
N ASN A 113 8.40 -10.05 19.56
CA ASN A 113 8.55 -10.77 20.82
C ASN A 113 7.53 -11.91 20.91
N GLU A 114 7.89 -12.94 21.64
CA GLU A 114 6.98 -14.01 22.02
C GLU A 114 6.23 -13.65 23.30
N GLU A 115 5.02 -14.18 23.43
CA GLU A 115 4.24 -14.20 24.65
C GLU A 115 3.88 -15.66 24.92
N GLU A 116 4.51 -16.26 25.93
CA GLU A 116 4.57 -17.71 26.12
C GLU A 116 3.24 -18.45 25.96
N ASP A 117 2.14 -17.85 26.46
CA ASP A 117 0.81 -18.48 26.42
C ASP A 117 0.12 -18.43 25.04
N LYS A 118 0.64 -17.67 24.08
CA LYS A 118 -0.01 -17.38 22.78
C LYS A 118 0.82 -17.77 21.58
N ILE A 119 1.97 -18.35 21.78
CA ILE A 119 2.93 -18.71 20.70
C ILE A 119 2.29 -19.61 19.64
N PRO A 120 1.57 -20.70 19.95
CA PRO A 120 1.03 -21.59 18.92
C PRO A 120 0.06 -20.87 17.97
N ASP A 121 -0.88 -20.09 18.51
CA ASP A 121 -1.85 -19.32 17.72
C ASP A 121 -1.17 -18.23 16.86
N LEU A 122 -0.10 -17.63 17.35
CA LEU A 122 0.69 -16.66 16.59
C LEU A 122 1.47 -17.34 15.46
N ILE A 123 2.08 -18.49 15.71
CA ILE A 123 2.80 -19.27 14.70
C ILE A 123 1.85 -19.68 13.58
N ASP A 124 0.70 -20.25 13.90
CA ASP A 124 -0.31 -20.65 12.91
C ASP A 124 -0.72 -19.48 11.99
N LYS A 125 -0.89 -18.29 12.55
CA LYS A 125 -1.22 -17.09 11.78
C LYS A 125 -0.05 -16.61 10.90
N LEU A 126 1.17 -16.63 11.42
CA LEU A 126 2.36 -16.20 10.68
C LEU A 126 2.73 -17.21 9.59
N ASP A 127 2.52 -18.50 9.80
CA ASP A 127 2.70 -19.52 8.77
C ASP A 127 1.66 -19.38 7.65
N GLY A 128 0.40 -19.09 7.99
CA GLY A 128 -0.62 -18.78 6.98
C GLY A 128 -0.25 -17.55 6.14
N ILE A 129 0.28 -16.49 6.76
CA ILE A 129 0.78 -15.31 6.04
C ILE A 129 1.99 -15.68 5.17
N LYS A 130 2.88 -16.55 5.64
CA LYS A 130 4.05 -17.01 4.90
C LYS A 130 3.67 -17.73 3.61
N ASP A 131 2.70 -18.63 3.69
CA ASP A 131 2.19 -19.37 2.54
C ASP A 131 1.51 -18.44 1.53
N ASP A 132 0.74 -17.46 2.02
CA ASP A 132 0.08 -16.46 1.19
C ASP A 132 1.12 -15.55 0.48
N LEU A 133 2.10 -15.03 1.20
CA LEU A 133 3.16 -14.19 0.65
C LEU A 133 4.04 -14.92 -0.37
N ALA A 134 4.27 -16.22 -0.18
CA ALA A 134 4.99 -17.03 -1.15
C ALA A 134 4.27 -17.09 -2.51
N SER A 135 2.93 -17.06 -2.53
CA SER A 135 2.13 -17.02 -3.76
C SER A 135 2.33 -15.71 -4.55
N TYR A 136 2.79 -14.64 -3.90
CA TYR A 136 3.15 -13.36 -4.50
C TYR A 136 4.65 -13.20 -4.79
N GLY A 137 5.46 -14.26 -4.62
CA GLY A 137 6.91 -14.21 -4.87
C GLY A 137 7.72 -13.56 -3.74
N ILE A 138 7.16 -13.46 -2.53
CA ILE A 138 7.84 -12.89 -1.36
C ILE A 138 8.32 -14.01 -0.44
N GLU A 139 9.64 -14.06 -0.18
CA GLU A 139 10.21 -14.90 0.87
C GLU A 139 9.95 -14.25 2.23
N PHE A 140 9.04 -14.81 3.02
CA PHE A 140 8.75 -14.30 4.37
C PHE A 140 9.41 -15.17 5.44
N ILE A 141 10.16 -14.50 6.33
CA ILE A 141 10.83 -15.10 7.48
C ILE A 141 10.44 -14.35 8.73
N TYR A 142 10.00 -15.06 9.77
CA TYR A 142 9.77 -14.45 11.07
C TYR A 142 10.63 -15.10 12.15
N LYS A 143 11.00 -14.33 13.18
CA LYS A 143 11.77 -14.78 14.35
C LYS A 143 11.29 -14.07 15.59
N PHE A 144 11.26 -14.82 16.68
CA PHE A 144 11.00 -14.27 18.00
C PHE A 144 12.32 -13.83 18.65
N ARG A 145 12.32 -12.61 19.18
CA ARG A 145 13.48 -12.00 19.85
C ARG A 145 12.98 -11.05 20.95
N ASP A 146 13.74 -10.92 22.02
CA ASP A 146 13.49 -9.91 23.04
C ASP A 146 14.18 -8.60 22.67
N PHE A 147 13.41 -7.54 22.44
CA PHE A 147 13.87 -6.19 22.10
C PHE A 147 12.73 -5.17 22.29
N HIS A 148 13.05 -3.88 22.23
CA HIS A 148 12.08 -2.81 22.48
C HIS A 148 11.90 -1.84 21.32
N ASP A 149 12.85 -1.74 20.42
CA ASP A 149 12.82 -0.82 19.30
C ASP A 149 11.78 -1.21 18.26
N ARG A 150 11.20 -0.20 17.63
CA ARG A 150 10.26 -0.37 16.52
C ARG A 150 10.80 0.34 15.30
N CYS A 151 11.20 -0.43 14.32
CA CYS A 151 11.75 0.14 13.09
C CYS A 151 11.55 -0.78 11.88
N ILE A 152 11.69 -0.17 10.71
CA ILE A 152 11.76 -0.87 9.43
C ILE A 152 13.15 -0.57 8.84
N LYS A 153 13.86 -1.61 8.46
CA LYS A 153 15.20 -1.53 7.86
C LYS A 153 15.18 -2.09 6.45
N THR A 154 15.98 -1.53 5.57
CA THR A 154 16.15 -2.01 4.19
C THR A 154 17.63 -2.30 3.91
N ASP A 155 17.89 -3.23 3.00
CA ASP A 155 19.23 -3.53 2.48
C ASP A 155 19.84 -2.33 1.71
N THR A 156 19.01 -1.37 1.29
CA THR A 156 19.48 -0.10 0.69
C THR A 156 19.97 0.91 1.72
N GLY A 157 20.03 0.54 2.99
CA GLY A 157 20.58 1.34 4.08
C GLY A 157 19.59 2.29 4.77
N TRP A 158 18.31 2.25 4.45
CA TRP A 158 17.30 3.04 5.16
C TRP A 158 16.86 2.36 6.45
N THR A 159 16.79 3.16 7.52
CA THR A 159 16.18 2.80 8.79
C THR A 159 15.07 3.80 9.11
N ILE A 160 13.84 3.30 9.32
CA ILE A 160 12.69 4.10 9.67
C ILE A 160 12.28 3.72 11.08
N THR A 161 12.58 4.59 12.05
CA THR A 161 12.17 4.38 13.45
C THR A 161 10.75 4.90 13.66
N LEU A 162 9.92 4.10 14.30
CA LEU A 162 8.49 4.34 14.49
C LEU A 162 8.13 4.33 15.96
N GLY A 163 7.64 5.43 16.48
CA GLY A 163 7.24 5.52 17.90
C GLY A 163 6.14 4.54 18.30
N ARG A 164 5.32 4.07 17.33
CA ARG A 164 4.24 3.10 17.54
C ARG A 164 4.32 1.86 16.65
N GLY A 165 5.45 1.64 15.96
CA GLY A 165 5.54 0.58 14.96
C GLY A 165 4.49 0.76 13.87
N LEU A 166 3.90 -0.35 13.43
CA LEU A 166 2.81 -0.33 12.46
C LEU A 166 1.44 0.00 13.08
N ASP A 167 1.30 0.04 14.42
CA ASP A 167 0.05 0.36 15.13
C ASP A 167 -0.18 1.88 15.28
N MET A 168 -0.14 2.59 14.15
CA MET A 168 -0.22 4.06 14.11
C MET A 168 -1.64 4.63 13.95
N PHE A 169 -2.64 3.78 13.70
CA PHE A 169 -4.03 4.22 13.53
C PHE A 169 -4.86 4.02 14.80
N GLU A 170 -5.82 4.91 15.03
CA GLU A 170 -6.84 4.71 16.06
C GLU A 170 -7.72 3.51 15.71
N LYS A 171 -8.34 2.94 16.74
CA LYS A 171 -9.32 1.86 16.54
C LYS A 171 -10.49 2.37 15.70
N TYR A 172 -10.85 1.63 14.67
CA TYR A 172 -11.97 1.94 13.79
C TYR A 172 -12.94 0.76 13.70
N SER A 173 -14.20 1.06 13.38
CA SER A 173 -15.19 0.01 13.13
C SER A 173 -14.88 -0.70 11.81
N PRO A 174 -14.92 -2.04 11.76
CA PRO A 174 -14.75 -2.78 10.50
C PRO A 174 -15.83 -2.45 9.46
N TYR A 175 -16.95 -1.87 9.89
CA TYR A 175 -18.06 -1.46 9.03
C TYR A 175 -18.01 0.03 8.65
N SER A 176 -16.94 0.74 8.97
CA SER A 176 -16.77 2.12 8.52
C SER A 176 -16.08 2.18 7.16
N ILE A 177 -16.37 3.22 6.37
CA ILE A 177 -15.67 3.45 5.09
C ILE A 177 -14.15 3.59 5.31
N ALA A 178 -13.73 4.16 6.42
CA ALA A 178 -12.32 4.28 6.81
C ALA A 178 -11.61 2.92 6.97
N SER A 179 -12.36 1.81 7.17
CA SER A 179 -11.76 0.47 7.22
C SER A 179 -11.10 0.07 5.88
N SER A 180 -11.62 0.57 4.76
CA SER A 180 -11.16 0.22 3.40
C SER A 180 -10.00 1.08 2.89
N LYS A 181 -9.74 2.24 3.52
CA LYS A 181 -8.72 3.19 3.05
C LYS A 181 -7.98 3.84 4.21
N GLN A 182 -6.68 3.58 4.30
CA GLN A 182 -5.86 4.07 5.42
C GLN A 182 -5.88 5.59 5.57
N GLU A 183 -5.86 6.35 4.47
CA GLU A 183 -5.88 7.82 4.51
C GLU A 183 -7.14 8.41 5.15
N MET A 184 -8.22 7.63 5.25
CA MET A 184 -9.46 8.04 5.94
C MET A 184 -9.43 7.71 7.42
N ARG A 185 -8.47 6.90 7.88
CA ARG A 185 -8.31 6.54 9.29
C ARG A 185 -7.65 7.67 10.06
N LYS A 186 -8.09 7.86 11.29
CA LYS A 186 -7.45 8.78 12.23
C LYS A 186 -6.18 8.15 12.80
N CYS A 187 -5.12 8.94 12.90
CA CYS A 187 -3.87 8.50 13.51
C CYS A 187 -3.90 8.65 15.04
N LYS A 188 -3.21 7.78 15.72
CA LYS A 188 -2.66 8.03 17.04
C LYS A 188 -1.54 9.07 16.93
N GLU A 189 -1.15 9.68 18.02
CA GLU A 189 0.06 10.50 18.04
C GLU A 189 1.30 9.62 17.93
N PHE A 190 2.16 9.91 16.95
CA PHE A 190 3.42 9.19 16.76
C PHE A 190 4.45 10.03 15.98
N THR A 191 5.70 9.59 16.03
CA THR A 191 6.80 10.14 15.23
C THR A 191 7.39 9.03 14.35
N ALA A 192 7.73 9.37 13.11
CA ALA A 192 8.47 8.55 12.18
C ALA A 192 9.78 9.27 11.80
N THR A 193 10.91 8.63 12.02
CA THR A 193 12.25 9.18 11.71
C THR A 193 12.91 8.31 10.65
N PHE A 194 13.29 8.92 9.55
CA PHE A 194 13.91 8.31 8.38
C PHE A 194 15.39 8.66 8.35
N MET A 195 16.26 7.69 8.47
CA MET A 195 17.70 7.85 8.46
C MET A 195 18.33 6.89 7.46
N LYS A 196 19.39 7.33 6.80
CA LYS A 196 20.21 6.49 5.94
C LYS A 196 21.51 6.18 6.63
N THR A 197 21.78 4.90 6.87
CA THR A 197 23.09 4.48 7.35
C THR A 197 24.11 4.75 6.25
N LYS A 198 25.13 5.55 6.54
CA LYS A 198 26.27 5.70 5.64
C LYS A 198 26.98 4.34 5.63
N ASN A 199 27.04 3.70 4.46
CA ASN A 199 27.85 2.50 4.32
C ASN A 199 29.29 2.87 4.72
N ALA A 200 29.81 2.17 5.72
CA ALA A 200 31.19 2.28 6.15
C ALA A 200 32.10 1.62 5.12
#